data_5432c9bac55be638ec3d5cc900624dfd
#
_entry.id   5432c9bac55be638ec3d5cc900624dfd
#
_cell.length_a   1.000
_cell.length_b   1.000
_cell.length_c   1.000
_cell.angle_alpha   90.00
_cell.angle_beta   90.00
_cell.angle_gamma   90.00
#
_symmetry.space_group_name_H-M   'P 1'
#
loop_
_entity.id
_entity.type
_entity.pdbx_description
1 polymer ?
#
loop_
_entity_poly.entity_id
_entity_poly.type
_entity_poly.pdbx_seq_one_letter_code
_entity_poly.pdbx_strand_id
1 'polypeptide(L)'
;MYKFNIAGIQQVGIGTDDFRATWDWYIEMFGIDLRILEDDTVAERMLRYTGGAPHKRHACIAMNLQGGGGFEIWQYSERKPEKCPFEISVGDLGIFAAKLKCRDVKAFHKEFSAKWSECGDVESLPDGTPCFYLKDLKGNLFQVVENKDIYIEEHKLTGGIAGAVIGVSNMEKSIAFYSEVLGYNIIKCDVVGPFSSSMLMPESDKK
;
A
#
# COMPACT_ATOMS: atom_id res chain seq x y z
N MET A 1 -1.65 30.59 15.05
CA MET A 1 -2.03 29.17 14.92
C MET A 1 -1.69 28.74 13.50
N TYR A 2 -0.70 27.87 13.31
CA TYR A 2 -0.34 27.38 11.98
C TYR A 2 -1.47 26.48 11.46
N LYS A 3 -2.04 26.81 10.30
CA LYS A 3 -2.96 25.91 9.60
C LYS A 3 -2.10 24.89 8.85
N PHE A 4 -2.09 23.65 9.32
CA PHE A 4 -1.51 22.55 8.56
C PHE A 4 -2.48 22.14 7.46
N ASN A 5 -1.95 21.88 6.28
CA ASN A 5 -2.71 21.29 5.18
C ASN A 5 -2.10 19.91 4.89
N ILE A 6 -2.88 18.87 5.13
CA ILE A 6 -2.48 17.47 4.84
C ILE A 6 -3.16 17.08 3.53
N ALA A 7 -2.37 16.87 2.49
CA ALA A 7 -2.87 16.57 1.15
C ALA A 7 -3.09 15.06 0.89
N GLY A 8 -2.70 14.20 1.83
CA GLY A 8 -2.83 12.75 1.72
C GLY A 8 -1.50 12.02 1.90
N ILE A 9 -1.51 10.72 1.59
CA ILE A 9 -0.31 9.87 1.63
C ILE A 9 0.45 10.04 0.32
N GLN A 10 1.69 10.51 0.41
CA GLN A 10 2.54 10.69 -0.76
C GLN A 10 3.17 9.35 -1.19
N GLN A 11 3.61 8.54 -0.23
CA GLN A 11 4.29 7.27 -0.48
C GLN A 11 4.05 6.27 0.63
N VAL A 12 4.21 4.99 0.29
CA VAL A 12 4.29 3.87 1.25
C VAL A 12 5.65 3.20 1.10
N GLY A 13 6.32 2.92 2.21
CA GLY A 13 7.60 2.22 2.22
C GLY A 13 7.43 0.72 1.94
N ILE A 14 8.24 0.20 1.03
CA ILE A 14 8.28 -1.21 0.64
C ILE A 14 9.68 -1.75 0.87
N GLY A 15 9.81 -2.65 1.84
CA GLY A 15 11.06 -3.39 2.07
C GLY A 15 11.20 -4.55 1.08
N THR A 16 12.39 -4.72 0.50
CA THR A 16 12.67 -5.81 -0.43
C THR A 16 14.08 -6.35 -0.26
N ASP A 17 14.30 -7.57 -0.73
CA ASP A 17 15.60 -8.21 -0.89
C ASP A 17 16.13 -8.15 -2.33
N ASP A 18 15.32 -7.66 -3.27
CA ASP A 18 15.69 -7.43 -4.67
C ASP A 18 15.02 -6.14 -5.16
N PHE A 19 15.77 -5.05 -5.04
CA PHE A 19 15.32 -3.71 -5.41
C PHE A 19 14.88 -3.63 -6.88
N ARG A 20 15.72 -4.14 -7.79
CA ARG A 20 15.48 -3.97 -9.22
C ARG A 20 14.25 -4.75 -9.68
N ALA A 21 14.17 -6.02 -9.32
CA ALA A 21 13.01 -6.85 -9.67
C ALA A 21 11.72 -6.29 -9.08
N THR A 22 11.78 -5.75 -7.86
CA THR A 22 10.61 -5.15 -7.21
C THR A 22 10.13 -3.90 -7.96
N TRP A 23 11.04 -3.00 -8.31
CA TRP A 23 10.66 -1.78 -9.02
C TRP A 23 10.20 -2.06 -10.45
N ASP A 24 10.89 -2.94 -11.20
CA ASP A 24 10.46 -3.34 -12.54
C ASP A 24 9.04 -3.93 -12.53
N TRP A 25 8.72 -4.73 -11.52
CA TRP A 25 7.37 -5.26 -11.34
C TRP A 25 6.35 -4.14 -11.05
N TYR A 26 6.69 -3.16 -10.23
CA TYR A 26 5.80 -2.03 -9.92
C TYR A 26 5.61 -1.09 -11.12
N ILE A 27 6.62 -0.93 -11.95
CA ILE A 27 6.49 -0.22 -13.23
C ILE A 27 5.47 -0.95 -14.11
N GLU A 28 5.66 -2.26 -14.30
CA GLU A 28 4.81 -3.05 -15.17
C GLU A 28 3.37 -3.16 -14.66
N MET A 29 3.21 -3.45 -13.37
CA MET A 29 1.91 -3.80 -12.80
C MET A 29 1.12 -2.58 -12.30
N PHE A 30 1.79 -1.56 -11.79
CA PHE A 30 1.15 -0.40 -11.17
C PHE A 30 1.44 0.93 -11.90
N GLY A 31 2.25 0.92 -12.95
CA GLY A 31 2.63 2.15 -13.65
C GLY A 31 3.40 3.14 -12.76
N ILE A 32 4.18 2.65 -11.78
CA ILE A 32 5.02 3.46 -10.88
C ILE A 32 6.36 3.71 -11.57
N ASP A 33 6.37 4.49 -12.62
CA ASP A 33 7.47 4.62 -13.56
C ASP A 33 8.29 5.92 -13.42
N LEU A 34 7.79 6.90 -12.67
CA LEU A 34 8.53 8.14 -12.43
C LEU A 34 9.43 7.99 -11.21
N ARG A 35 10.74 8.02 -11.43
CA ARG A 35 11.75 8.10 -10.39
C ARG A 35 11.92 9.54 -9.91
N ILE A 36 11.56 9.79 -8.65
CA ILE A 36 11.76 11.09 -8.00
C ILE A 36 13.17 11.18 -7.40
N LEU A 37 13.59 10.14 -6.69
CA LEU A 37 14.87 10.06 -6.01
C LEU A 37 15.34 8.61 -6.01
N GLU A 38 16.64 8.42 -6.20
CA GLU A 38 17.31 7.14 -5.98
C GLU A 38 18.66 7.41 -5.36
N ASP A 39 18.98 6.72 -4.28
CA ASP A 39 20.28 6.82 -3.65
C ASP A 39 20.79 5.49 -3.07
N ASP A 40 22.12 5.38 -2.94
CA ASP A 40 22.83 4.25 -2.35
C ASP A 40 23.73 4.80 -1.24
N THR A 41 23.20 4.84 -0.03
CA THR A 41 23.86 5.48 1.12
C THR A 41 23.69 4.67 2.40
N VAL A 42 24.34 5.13 3.48
CA VAL A 42 24.15 4.57 4.82
C VAL A 42 22.93 5.17 5.50
N ALA A 43 22.06 4.33 6.04
CA ALA A 43 20.85 4.73 6.75
C ALA A 43 21.16 5.10 8.21
N GLU A 44 21.86 6.21 8.44
CA GLU A 44 22.31 6.63 9.77
C GLU A 44 21.17 6.94 10.76
N ARG A 45 19.99 7.31 10.26
CA ARG A 45 18.83 7.67 11.10
C ARG A 45 17.96 6.49 11.47
N MET A 46 18.24 5.29 10.95
CA MET A 46 17.44 4.09 11.14
C MET A 46 17.92 3.17 12.28
N LEU A 47 18.92 3.59 13.05
CA LEU A 47 19.57 2.80 14.11
C LEU A 47 18.57 2.13 15.07
N ARG A 48 17.50 2.84 15.43
CA ARG A 48 16.45 2.32 16.32
C ARG A 48 15.77 1.06 15.78
N TYR A 49 15.73 0.92 14.44
CA TYR A 49 15.03 -0.16 13.74
C TYR A 49 15.99 -1.21 13.16
N THR A 50 17.31 -1.00 13.30
CA THR A 50 18.35 -1.85 12.72
C THR A 50 19.28 -2.43 13.77
N GLY A 51 18.79 -2.59 15.02
CA GLY A 51 19.58 -3.17 16.10
C GLY A 51 20.70 -2.28 16.61
N GLY A 52 20.62 -0.96 16.41
CA GLY A 52 21.58 0.02 16.90
C GLY A 52 22.80 0.26 15.99
N ALA A 53 22.86 -0.37 14.82
CA ALA A 53 23.92 -0.19 13.85
C ALA A 53 23.42 0.45 12.55
N PRO A 54 24.20 1.36 11.93
CA PRO A 54 23.88 1.87 10.60
C PRO A 54 24.16 0.79 9.55
N HIS A 55 23.34 0.73 8.51
CA HIS A 55 23.51 -0.20 7.39
C HIS A 55 23.40 0.53 6.07
N LYS A 56 24.16 0.09 5.09
CA LYS A 56 23.99 0.55 3.71
C LYS A 56 22.65 0.11 3.17
N ARG A 57 22.05 1.01 2.41
CA ARG A 57 20.79 0.77 1.74
C ARG A 57 20.79 1.32 0.32
N HIS A 58 20.03 0.68 -0.54
CA HIS A 58 19.60 1.22 -1.82
C HIS A 58 18.12 1.58 -1.70
N ALA A 59 17.72 2.79 -2.06
CA ALA A 59 16.34 3.22 -1.99
C ALA A 59 15.97 4.10 -3.18
N CYS A 60 14.70 3.99 -3.59
CA CYS A 60 14.11 4.80 -4.64
C CYS A 60 12.73 5.28 -4.20
N ILE A 61 12.42 6.55 -4.43
CA ILE A 61 11.06 7.05 -4.41
C ILE A 61 10.57 7.07 -5.86
N ALA A 62 9.63 6.20 -6.16
CA ALA A 62 9.01 6.05 -7.46
C ALA A 62 7.50 6.35 -7.39
N MET A 63 6.98 7.07 -8.36
CA MET A 63 5.60 7.55 -8.36
C MET A 63 4.87 7.25 -9.66
N ASN A 64 3.55 7.31 -9.57
CA ASN A 64 2.64 7.38 -10.70
C ASN A 64 2.05 8.78 -10.74
N LEU A 65 2.38 9.55 -11.78
CA LEU A 65 1.93 10.95 -11.89
C LEU A 65 0.43 11.08 -12.15
N GLN A 66 -0.22 10.06 -12.69
CA GLN A 66 -1.66 10.16 -12.92
C GLN A 66 -2.42 10.35 -11.61
N GLY A 67 -2.02 9.64 -10.54
CA GLY A 67 -2.66 9.76 -9.23
C GLY A 67 -1.85 10.53 -8.18
N GLY A 68 -0.61 10.90 -8.48
CA GLY A 68 0.22 11.74 -7.61
C GLY A 68 0.74 11.05 -6.35
N GLY A 69 0.92 9.74 -6.34
CA GLY A 69 1.48 8.99 -5.23
C GLY A 69 2.27 7.77 -5.66
N GLY A 70 3.03 7.15 -4.74
CA GLY A 70 3.89 6.04 -5.07
C GLY A 70 4.48 5.30 -3.89
N PHE A 71 5.70 4.82 -4.08
CA PHE A 71 6.40 3.96 -3.13
C PHE A 71 7.82 4.43 -2.88
N GLU A 72 8.28 4.25 -1.65
CA GLU A 72 9.69 4.22 -1.31
C GLU A 72 10.13 2.76 -1.26
N ILE A 73 10.81 2.30 -2.33
CA ILE A 73 11.34 0.94 -2.43
C ILE A 73 12.69 0.93 -1.75
N TRP A 74 12.87 0.05 -0.76
CA TRP A 74 14.01 0.06 0.15
C TRP A 74 14.63 -1.32 0.30
N GLN A 75 15.92 -1.43 0.01
CA GLN A 75 16.74 -2.63 0.20
C GLN A 75 17.96 -2.33 1.06
N TYR A 76 18.16 -3.06 2.15
CA TYR A 76 19.44 -3.08 2.84
C TYR A 76 20.45 -3.94 2.07
N SER A 77 21.65 -3.38 1.77
CA SER A 77 22.68 -4.08 1.01
C SER A 77 23.55 -5.01 1.89
N GLU A 78 23.63 -4.71 3.19
CA GLU A 78 24.52 -5.40 4.14
C GLU A 78 23.79 -6.40 5.04
N ARG A 79 22.47 -6.43 4.99
CA ARG A 79 21.67 -7.41 5.74
C ARG A 79 20.50 -7.92 4.90
N LYS A 80 20.22 -9.21 5.05
CA LYS A 80 19.04 -9.78 4.44
C LYS A 80 17.81 -9.44 5.30
N PRO A 81 16.73 -8.89 4.73
CA PRO A 81 15.49 -8.70 5.46
C PRO A 81 14.86 -10.05 5.82
N GLU A 82 14.27 -10.10 7.00
CA GLU A 82 13.47 -11.25 7.43
C GLU A 82 12.01 -10.99 7.14
N LYS A 83 11.32 -12.01 6.63
CA LYS A 83 9.86 -11.96 6.46
C LYS A 83 9.19 -12.01 7.83
N CYS A 84 7.96 -11.50 7.91
CA CYS A 84 7.11 -11.72 9.07
C CYS A 84 7.03 -13.23 9.37
N PRO A 85 7.27 -13.67 10.61
CA PRO A 85 7.30 -15.10 10.96
C PRO A 85 5.91 -15.75 11.01
N PHE A 86 4.84 -15.01 10.79
CA PHE A 86 3.46 -15.46 10.74
C PHE A 86 2.72 -14.87 9.54
N GLU A 87 1.65 -15.50 9.13
CA GLU A 87 0.76 -14.98 8.11
C GLU A 87 -0.06 -13.81 8.67
N ILE A 88 0.04 -12.65 8.03
CA ILE A 88 -0.70 -11.45 8.41
C ILE A 88 -2.15 -11.61 7.98
N SER A 89 -3.07 -11.45 8.93
CA SER A 89 -4.51 -11.66 8.75
C SER A 89 -5.32 -10.42 9.09
N VAL A 90 -6.57 -10.41 8.67
CA VAL A 90 -7.54 -9.37 9.08
C VAL A 90 -7.66 -9.36 10.61
N GLY A 91 -7.48 -8.18 11.20
CA GLY A 91 -7.49 -8.00 12.65
C GLY A 91 -6.10 -7.83 13.28
N ASP A 92 -5.02 -8.14 12.56
CA ASP A 92 -3.67 -7.83 13.02
C ASP A 92 -3.44 -6.33 13.08
N LEU A 93 -2.59 -5.91 14.01
CA LEU A 93 -2.32 -4.48 14.25
C LEU A 93 -1.30 -3.93 13.26
N GLY A 94 -1.49 -2.67 12.85
CA GLY A 94 -0.60 -1.93 11.96
C GLY A 94 -1.14 -1.81 10.54
N ILE A 95 -0.27 -1.47 9.59
CA ILE A 95 -0.66 -1.34 8.17
C ILE A 95 -0.91 -2.74 7.62
N PHE A 96 -2.17 -3.03 7.32
CA PHE A 96 -2.60 -4.31 6.78
C PHE A 96 -2.50 -4.35 5.24
N ALA A 97 -2.99 -3.32 4.58
CA ALA A 97 -2.91 -3.19 3.12
C ALA A 97 -2.70 -1.74 2.70
N ALA A 98 -1.93 -1.52 1.65
CA ALA A 98 -1.88 -0.23 0.98
C ALA A 98 -3.00 -0.15 -0.06
N LYS A 99 -3.65 1.03 -0.17
CA LYS A 99 -4.71 1.26 -1.16
C LYS A 99 -4.13 1.85 -2.43
N LEU A 100 -4.37 1.21 -3.56
CA LEU A 100 -3.95 1.67 -4.89
C LEU A 100 -5.15 2.29 -5.62
N LYS A 101 -4.98 3.50 -6.14
CA LYS A 101 -5.99 4.17 -6.98
C LYS A 101 -6.15 3.44 -8.30
N CYS A 102 -7.39 3.29 -8.76
CA CYS A 102 -7.71 2.72 -10.05
C CYS A 102 -8.93 3.43 -10.67
N ARG A 103 -8.86 3.77 -11.95
CA ARG A 103 -9.96 4.45 -12.66
C ARG A 103 -11.10 3.52 -13.03
N ASP A 104 -10.77 2.29 -13.38
CA ASP A 104 -11.69 1.20 -13.73
C ASP A 104 -11.17 -0.11 -13.15
N VAL A 105 -11.73 -0.48 -12.01
CA VAL A 105 -11.31 -1.67 -11.25
C VAL A 105 -11.52 -2.96 -12.04
N LYS A 106 -12.61 -3.05 -12.83
CA LYS A 106 -12.88 -4.27 -13.62
C LYS A 106 -11.93 -4.42 -14.78
N ALA A 107 -11.64 -3.32 -15.50
CA ALA A 107 -10.66 -3.33 -16.58
C ALA A 107 -9.27 -3.67 -16.06
N PHE A 108 -8.86 -3.05 -14.96
CA PHE A 108 -7.54 -3.31 -14.37
C PHE A 108 -7.43 -4.74 -13.82
N HIS A 109 -8.46 -5.24 -13.14
CA HIS A 109 -8.48 -6.63 -12.67
C HIS A 109 -8.30 -7.63 -13.83
N LYS A 110 -8.99 -7.42 -14.96
CA LYS A 110 -8.84 -8.27 -16.15
C LYS A 110 -7.42 -8.26 -16.70
N GLU A 111 -6.77 -7.09 -16.77
CA GLU A 111 -5.39 -6.99 -17.25
C GLU A 111 -4.39 -7.58 -16.24
N PHE A 112 -4.60 -7.30 -14.95
CA PHE A 112 -3.74 -7.76 -13.88
C PHE A 112 -3.78 -9.28 -13.73
N SER A 113 -4.97 -9.88 -13.63
CA SER A 113 -5.15 -11.32 -13.43
C SER A 113 -4.66 -12.17 -14.62
N ALA A 114 -4.59 -11.59 -15.81
CA ALA A 114 -3.99 -12.25 -16.96
C ALA A 114 -2.45 -12.39 -16.87
N LYS A 115 -1.79 -11.54 -16.06
CA LYS A 115 -0.34 -11.52 -15.88
C LYS A 115 0.12 -12.07 -14.53
N TRP A 116 -0.73 -11.99 -13.50
CA TRP A 116 -0.38 -12.29 -12.12
C TRP A 116 -1.53 -12.98 -11.38
N SER A 117 -1.24 -14.15 -10.82
CA SER A 117 -2.27 -15.01 -10.20
C SER A 117 -2.63 -14.62 -8.76
N GLU A 118 -1.77 -13.86 -8.07
CA GLU A 118 -1.97 -13.48 -6.67
C GLU A 118 -2.97 -12.31 -6.53
N CYS A 119 -4.20 -12.52 -6.99
CA CYS A 119 -5.30 -11.56 -6.84
C CYS A 119 -6.63 -12.27 -6.57
N GLY A 120 -7.49 -11.62 -5.78
CA GLY A 120 -8.86 -12.03 -5.54
C GLY A 120 -9.82 -11.48 -6.60
N ASP A 121 -11.08 -11.89 -6.51
CA ASP A 121 -12.15 -11.39 -7.38
C ASP A 121 -12.48 -9.91 -7.11
N VAL A 122 -13.14 -9.29 -8.09
CA VAL A 122 -13.69 -7.94 -7.90
C VAL A 122 -14.89 -8.02 -6.94
N GLU A 123 -14.82 -7.23 -5.90
CA GLU A 123 -15.85 -7.10 -4.86
C GLU A 123 -16.22 -5.62 -4.63
N SER A 124 -17.09 -5.36 -3.69
CA SER A 124 -17.47 -4.00 -3.31
C SER A 124 -17.20 -3.74 -1.84
N LEU A 125 -16.64 -2.58 -1.55
CA LEU A 125 -16.57 -2.07 -0.17
C LEU A 125 -17.98 -1.83 0.39
N PRO A 126 -18.13 -1.68 1.72
CA PRO A 126 -19.44 -1.42 2.32
C PRO A 126 -20.14 -0.15 1.82
N ASP A 127 -19.42 0.82 1.29
CA ASP A 127 -19.95 2.02 0.65
C ASP A 127 -20.32 1.83 -0.83
N GLY A 128 -20.20 0.60 -1.35
CA GLY A 128 -20.46 0.24 -2.73
C GLY A 128 -19.31 0.50 -3.71
N THR A 129 -18.17 1.03 -3.23
CA THR A 129 -16.99 1.29 -4.08
C THR A 129 -16.40 -0.03 -4.58
N PRO A 130 -16.24 -0.23 -5.90
CA PRO A 130 -15.58 -1.42 -6.44
C PRO A 130 -14.13 -1.52 -5.98
N CYS A 131 -13.72 -2.76 -5.64
CA CYS A 131 -12.34 -3.03 -5.24
C CYS A 131 -11.96 -4.49 -5.56
N PHE A 132 -10.66 -4.79 -5.47
CA PHE A 132 -10.14 -6.15 -5.31
C PHE A 132 -8.84 -6.11 -4.52
N TYR A 133 -8.42 -7.26 -4.01
CA TYR A 133 -7.15 -7.40 -3.30
C TYR A 133 -6.15 -8.17 -4.14
N LEU A 134 -4.88 -7.85 -3.97
CA LEU A 134 -3.77 -8.54 -4.61
C LEU A 134 -2.56 -8.57 -3.68
N LYS A 135 -1.67 -9.54 -3.92
CA LYS A 135 -0.33 -9.58 -3.31
C LYS A 135 0.72 -9.29 -4.38
N ASP A 136 1.72 -8.48 -4.02
CA ASP A 136 2.88 -8.27 -4.90
C ASP A 136 3.85 -9.46 -4.86
N LEU A 137 4.96 -9.37 -5.60
CA LEU A 137 5.98 -10.42 -5.67
C LEU A 137 6.69 -10.71 -4.33
N LYS A 138 6.50 -9.87 -3.30
CA LYS A 138 7.04 -10.05 -1.94
C LYS A 138 5.98 -10.48 -0.94
N GLY A 139 4.72 -10.59 -1.38
CA GLY A 139 3.58 -10.94 -0.56
C GLY A 139 2.94 -9.76 0.18
N ASN A 140 3.30 -8.52 -0.15
CA ASN A 140 2.64 -7.35 0.40
C ASN A 140 1.22 -7.24 -0.14
N LEU A 141 0.26 -6.98 0.74
CA LEU A 141 -1.14 -6.89 0.38
C LEU A 141 -1.51 -5.47 -0.08
N PHE A 142 -2.22 -5.40 -1.18
CA PHE A 142 -2.80 -4.18 -1.73
C PHE A 142 -4.30 -4.31 -1.89
N GLN A 143 -5.01 -3.22 -1.63
CA GLN A 143 -6.41 -3.04 -1.97
C GLN A 143 -6.50 -2.06 -3.14
N VAL A 144 -6.86 -2.56 -4.31
CA VAL A 144 -7.17 -1.71 -5.47
C VAL A 144 -8.58 -1.16 -5.31
N VAL A 145 -8.72 0.16 -5.34
CA VAL A 145 -10.02 0.84 -5.13
C VAL A 145 -10.34 1.78 -6.27
N GLU A 146 -11.60 1.86 -6.64
CA GLU A 146 -12.02 2.84 -7.63
C GLU A 146 -11.78 4.26 -7.11
N ASN A 147 -11.03 5.02 -7.89
CA ASN A 147 -10.78 6.43 -7.63
C ASN A 147 -10.52 7.14 -8.96
N LYS A 148 -11.28 8.19 -9.24
CA LYS A 148 -11.23 8.94 -10.51
C LYS A 148 -10.43 10.24 -10.38
N ASP A 149 -9.83 10.51 -9.23
CA ASP A 149 -9.00 11.68 -9.04
C ASP A 149 -7.71 11.55 -9.86
N ILE A 150 -7.47 12.52 -10.72
CA ILE A 150 -6.33 12.58 -11.63
C ILE A 150 -5.53 13.83 -11.30
N TYR A 151 -4.20 13.65 -11.15
CA TYR A 151 -3.26 14.73 -11.02
C TYR A 151 -2.73 15.17 -12.40
N ILE A 152 -2.26 14.21 -13.19
CA ILE A 152 -1.88 14.41 -14.60
C ILE A 152 -2.46 13.27 -15.42
N GLU A 153 -3.11 13.56 -16.55
CA GLU A 153 -3.65 12.50 -17.42
C GLU A 153 -2.52 11.79 -18.18
N GLU A 154 -2.32 10.52 -17.86
CA GLU A 154 -1.35 9.63 -18.51
C GLU A 154 -2.00 8.40 -19.16
N HIS A 155 -3.34 8.36 -19.19
CA HIS A 155 -4.13 7.25 -19.74
C HIS A 155 -3.86 5.89 -19.10
N LYS A 156 -3.35 5.87 -17.86
CA LYS A 156 -3.13 4.66 -17.07
C LYS A 156 -4.43 4.24 -16.36
N LEU A 157 -4.58 2.96 -16.09
CA LEU A 157 -5.68 2.46 -15.24
C LEU A 157 -5.40 2.74 -13.76
N THR A 158 -4.14 2.71 -13.34
CA THR A 158 -3.71 2.95 -11.96
C THR A 158 -3.33 4.40 -11.70
N GLY A 159 -3.33 4.82 -10.45
CA GLY A 159 -3.07 6.20 -10.07
C GLY A 159 -2.20 6.41 -8.83
N GLY A 160 -1.39 5.43 -8.43
CA GLY A 160 -0.56 5.51 -7.23
C GLY A 160 -1.37 5.25 -5.93
N ILE A 161 -0.85 5.71 -4.80
CA ILE A 161 -1.40 5.40 -3.47
C ILE A 161 -2.64 6.24 -3.17
N ALA A 162 -3.70 5.55 -2.71
CA ALA A 162 -4.95 6.17 -2.24
C ALA A 162 -5.03 6.30 -0.72
N GLY A 163 -4.35 5.42 0.02
CA GLY A 163 -4.47 5.33 1.46
C GLY A 163 -3.90 4.04 2.03
N ALA A 164 -4.33 3.69 3.24
CA ALA A 164 -3.98 2.42 3.87
C ALA A 164 -5.17 1.84 4.65
N VAL A 165 -5.19 0.53 4.79
CA VAL A 165 -6.02 -0.19 5.77
C VAL A 165 -5.15 -0.43 7.00
N ILE A 166 -5.61 0.01 8.15
CA ILE A 166 -4.83 -0.06 9.40
C ILE A 166 -5.64 -0.81 10.44
N GLY A 167 -5.09 -1.93 10.91
CA GLY A 167 -5.62 -2.67 12.04
C GLY A 167 -5.29 -1.94 13.36
N VAL A 168 -6.29 -1.75 14.21
CA VAL A 168 -6.15 -1.01 15.48
C VAL A 168 -6.80 -1.77 16.64
N SER A 169 -6.23 -1.66 17.83
CA SER A 169 -6.75 -2.30 19.05
C SER A 169 -7.93 -1.56 19.66
N ASN A 170 -8.17 -0.30 19.27
CA ASN A 170 -9.28 0.51 19.78
C ASN A 170 -9.70 1.51 18.70
N MET A 171 -10.85 1.25 18.08
CA MET A 171 -11.37 2.04 16.98
C MET A 171 -11.69 3.49 17.41
N GLU A 172 -12.35 3.68 18.55
CA GLU A 172 -12.74 5.00 19.02
C GLU A 172 -11.53 5.91 19.26
N LYS A 173 -10.49 5.39 19.93
CA LYS A 173 -9.24 6.14 20.16
C LYS A 173 -8.53 6.46 18.84
N SER A 174 -8.56 5.56 17.89
CA SER A 174 -7.93 5.78 16.58
C SER A 174 -8.68 6.82 15.76
N ILE A 175 -10.01 6.76 15.74
CA ILE A 175 -10.85 7.78 15.08
C ILE A 175 -10.59 9.16 15.70
N ALA A 176 -10.58 9.26 17.03
CA ALA A 176 -10.29 10.52 17.71
C ALA A 176 -8.90 11.06 17.34
N PHE A 177 -7.86 10.19 17.35
CA PHE A 177 -6.51 10.59 16.96
C PHE A 177 -6.44 11.10 15.52
N TYR A 178 -6.95 10.35 14.55
CA TYR A 178 -6.90 10.74 13.14
C TYR A 178 -7.73 12.01 12.86
N SER A 179 -8.86 12.16 13.55
CA SER A 179 -9.68 13.36 13.45
C SER A 179 -8.99 14.61 14.04
N GLU A 180 -8.49 14.51 15.27
CA GLU A 180 -7.92 15.66 15.99
C GLU A 180 -6.54 16.06 15.44
N VAL A 181 -5.70 15.08 15.09
CA VAL A 181 -4.30 15.33 14.69
C VAL A 181 -4.19 15.55 13.17
N LEU A 182 -4.90 14.75 12.36
CA LEU A 182 -4.80 14.80 10.91
C LEU A 182 -6.00 15.46 10.22
N GLY A 183 -7.07 15.79 10.96
CA GLY A 183 -8.27 16.40 10.41
C GLY A 183 -9.12 15.45 9.56
N TYR A 184 -9.00 14.14 9.73
CA TYR A 184 -9.78 13.12 8.99
C TYR A 184 -11.17 12.98 9.61
N ASN A 185 -12.09 13.85 9.21
CA ASN A 185 -13.43 13.97 9.81
C ASN A 185 -14.55 13.37 8.94
N ILE A 186 -14.23 12.89 7.73
CA ILE A 186 -15.22 12.34 6.83
C ILE A 186 -15.27 10.83 7.02
N ILE A 187 -16.40 10.35 7.54
CA ILE A 187 -16.72 8.92 7.64
C ILE A 187 -17.42 8.52 6.35
N LYS A 188 -16.82 7.63 5.55
CA LYS A 188 -17.45 7.09 4.34
C LYS A 188 -18.37 5.93 4.64
N CYS A 189 -17.97 5.05 5.56
CA CYS A 189 -18.81 3.97 6.08
C CYS A 189 -18.36 3.61 7.50
N ASP A 190 -19.29 3.11 8.30
CA ASP A 190 -19.06 2.55 9.63
C ASP A 190 -19.90 1.28 9.73
N VAL A 191 -19.25 0.13 9.68
CA VAL A 191 -19.92 -1.17 9.62
C VAL A 191 -19.26 -2.17 10.55
N VAL A 192 -20.05 -3.05 11.14
CA VAL A 192 -19.61 -4.20 11.92
C VAL A 192 -20.26 -5.44 11.33
N GLY A 193 -19.45 -6.44 11.00
CA GLY A 193 -19.98 -7.67 10.44
C GLY A 193 -18.89 -8.68 10.07
N PRO A 194 -19.28 -9.87 9.60
CA PRO A 194 -18.33 -10.85 9.11
C PRO A 194 -17.61 -10.31 7.86
N PHE A 195 -16.33 -10.57 7.77
CA PHE A 195 -15.53 -10.26 6.61
C PHE A 195 -15.42 -11.51 5.73
N SER A 196 -15.77 -11.41 4.45
CA SER A 196 -15.92 -12.57 3.57
C SER A 196 -14.95 -12.63 2.38
N SER A 197 -13.97 -11.74 2.30
CA SER A 197 -13.00 -11.78 1.20
C SER A 197 -12.04 -12.95 1.35
N SER A 198 -12.03 -13.87 0.37
CA SER A 198 -11.18 -15.06 0.38
C SER A 198 -9.68 -14.77 0.35
N MET A 199 -9.28 -13.59 -0.17
CA MET A 199 -7.88 -13.16 -0.20
C MET A 199 -7.34 -12.71 1.16
N LEU A 200 -8.22 -12.38 2.09
CA LEU A 200 -7.87 -11.80 3.39
C LEU A 200 -7.96 -12.81 4.54
N MET A 201 -8.49 -13.98 4.26
CA MET A 201 -8.61 -15.06 5.24
C MET A 201 -7.36 -15.95 5.20
N PRO A 202 -6.83 -16.36 6.34
CA PRO A 202 -5.80 -17.40 6.38
C PRO A 202 -6.25 -18.66 5.65
N GLU A 203 -5.31 -19.41 5.07
CA GLU A 203 -5.64 -20.69 4.42
C GLU A 203 -6.36 -21.66 5.36
N SER A 204 -6.07 -21.60 6.67
CA SER A 204 -6.75 -22.39 7.71
C SER A 204 -8.24 -22.10 7.83
N ASP A 205 -8.70 -20.93 7.47
CA ASP A 205 -10.07 -20.45 7.69
C ASP A 205 -10.91 -20.47 6.40
N LYS A 206 -10.31 -20.89 5.27
CA LYS A 206 -10.98 -21.08 3.97
C LYS A 206 -11.76 -22.39 3.86
N LYS A 207 -12.45 -22.80 4.92
CA LYS A 207 -13.26 -24.04 4.90
C LYS A 207 -14.74 -23.76 4.67
#